data_4be5b97d94197136b67bd5bf9fcdc14e
#
_entry.id   4be5b97d94197136b67bd5bf9fcdc14e
#
_cell.length_a   1.000
_cell.length_b   1.000
_cell.length_c   1.000
_cell.angle_alpha   90.00
_cell.angle_beta   90.00
_cell.angle_gamma   90.00
#
_symmetry.space_group_name_H-M   'P 1'
#
loop_
_entity.id
_entity.type
_entity.pdbx_description
1 polymer ?
#
loop_
_entity_poly.entity_id
_entity_poly.type
_entity_poly.pdbx_seq_one_letter_code
_entity_poly.pdbx_strand_id
1 'polypeptide(L)'
;MKKKISLIVTALFCLSLFISPVYAATKDELQQQKDDASAKKEAAQYQVDMTQNTIEGIQTEISKANAEIDRINGQISTLDGQINDLTANLERTTAELEAAEEKQAKQEEELKERVRVMYMYGNEGYMQVLFSATDFADFIAKADMMKSIVQADKDCATALEKTRAEVEEKKETIETNKAQVEQAKADQETALQSQQSVKAQKDELLAKNQHVVQQYQAEVNKQDEILKQADAELAVIAQQEAEALAAQRAQEEAEGEQAAQNGSGGSRSDADSGPSRGGNVVGS
;
A
#
# COMPACT_ATOMS: atom_id res chain seq x y z
N MET A 1 8.63 18.50 10.06
CA MET A 1 7.92 17.78 11.14
C MET A 1 8.84 17.07 12.14
N LYS A 2 10.16 17.39 12.17
CA LYS A 2 11.18 16.72 13.04
C LYS A 2 11.32 17.30 14.47
N LYS A 3 10.50 18.28 14.88
CA LYS A 3 10.66 18.98 16.16
C LYS A 3 9.60 18.71 17.24
N LYS A 4 8.58 17.88 16.99
CA LYS A 4 7.50 17.61 17.95
C LYS A 4 7.58 16.25 18.68
N ILE A 5 8.47 15.35 18.23
CA ILE A 5 8.62 14.02 18.85
C ILE A 5 9.65 14.05 20.00
N SER A 6 10.56 15.04 20.02
CA SER A 6 11.62 15.14 21.03
C SER A 6 11.16 15.68 22.39
N LEU A 7 9.93 16.16 22.55
CA LEU A 7 9.49 16.87 23.76
C LEU A 7 8.69 15.98 24.72
N ILE A 8 8.34 14.75 24.32
CA ILE A 8 7.59 13.81 25.17
C ILE A 8 8.53 12.87 25.96
N VAL A 9 9.77 12.70 25.50
CA VAL A 9 10.74 11.80 26.15
C VAL A 9 11.44 12.43 27.37
N THR A 10 11.41 13.76 27.53
CA THR A 10 12.18 14.45 28.59
C THR A 10 11.42 14.70 29.89
N ALA A 11 10.14 14.36 29.99
CA ALA A 11 9.33 14.65 31.19
C ALA A 11 9.28 13.50 32.22
N LEU A 12 9.91 12.36 31.98
CA LEU A 12 9.77 11.18 32.84
C LEU A 12 11.08 10.75 33.54
N PHE A 13 12.10 11.65 33.65
CA PHE A 13 13.41 11.26 34.21
C PHE A 13 13.66 11.74 35.62
N CYS A 14 12.68 12.07 36.42
CA CYS A 14 12.85 12.48 37.79
C CYS A 14 11.93 11.73 38.77
N LEU A 15 12.08 10.41 38.87
CA LEU A 15 11.58 9.71 40.08
C LEU A 15 12.36 8.42 40.33
N SER A 16 13.63 8.54 40.69
CA SER A 16 14.35 7.46 41.33
C SER A 16 14.93 7.97 42.64
N LEU A 17 14.75 7.20 43.69
CA LEU A 17 15.37 7.30 45.02
C LEU A 17 14.59 8.09 46.08
N PHE A 18 13.62 7.44 46.69
CA PHE A 18 13.38 7.57 48.12
C PHE A 18 13.10 6.18 48.70
N ILE A 19 14.19 5.51 49.14
CA ILE A 19 14.07 4.50 50.17
C ILE A 19 14.01 5.29 51.49
N SER A 20 12.82 5.57 51.97
CA SER A 20 12.60 6.13 53.27
C SER A 20 12.41 5.01 54.29
N PRO A 21 12.96 5.14 55.54
CA PRO A 21 12.79 4.13 56.57
C PRO A 21 11.30 4.00 56.94
N VAL A 22 10.88 2.77 57.17
CA VAL A 22 9.51 2.42 57.59
C VAL A 22 9.20 3.10 58.93
N TYR A 23 8.69 4.33 58.89
CA TYR A 23 7.85 4.88 59.96
C TYR A 23 6.42 4.41 59.68
N ALA A 24 5.69 4.04 60.70
CA ALA A 24 4.31 3.66 60.60
C ALA A 24 3.53 4.75 59.84
N ALA A 25 3.31 4.52 58.56
CA ALA A 25 2.59 5.44 57.69
C ALA A 25 1.17 5.62 58.25
N THR A 26 0.68 6.84 58.24
CA THR A 26 -0.70 7.12 58.62
C THR A 26 -1.63 6.51 57.54
N LYS A 27 -2.87 6.23 57.92
CA LYS A 27 -3.86 5.69 56.99
C LYS A 27 -3.98 6.54 55.70
N ASP A 28 -3.85 7.84 55.86
CA ASP A 28 -3.94 8.78 54.72
C ASP A 28 -2.70 8.68 53.77
N GLU A 29 -1.48 8.49 54.35
CA GLU A 29 -0.28 8.25 53.57
C GLU A 29 -0.32 6.92 52.79
N LEU A 30 -0.86 5.86 53.41
CA LEU A 30 -1.05 4.58 52.74
C LEU A 30 -2.08 4.68 51.58
N GLN A 31 -3.17 5.42 51.80
CA GLN A 31 -4.15 5.65 50.74
C GLN A 31 -3.58 6.44 49.56
N GLN A 32 -2.76 7.47 49.85
CA GLN A 32 -2.11 8.26 48.83
C GLN A 32 -1.09 7.42 48.01
N GLN A 33 -0.31 6.56 48.66
CA GLN A 33 0.61 5.64 48.00
C GLN A 33 -0.14 4.67 47.09
N LYS A 34 -1.33 4.17 47.50
CA LYS A 34 -2.19 3.30 46.70
C LYS A 34 -2.74 4.01 45.45
N ASP A 35 -3.18 5.24 45.61
CA ASP A 35 -3.65 6.06 44.52
C ASP A 35 -2.55 6.38 43.50
N ASP A 36 -1.35 6.70 43.98
CA ASP A 36 -0.15 6.93 43.15
C ASP A 36 0.29 5.68 42.39
N ALA A 37 0.27 4.50 43.04
CA ALA A 37 0.58 3.24 42.38
C ALA A 37 -0.46 2.88 41.30
N SER A 38 -1.75 3.12 41.55
CA SER A 38 -2.80 2.94 40.58
C SER A 38 -2.67 3.88 39.39
N ALA A 39 -2.38 5.14 39.63
CA ALA A 39 -2.15 6.12 38.55
C ALA A 39 -0.95 5.76 37.67
N LYS A 40 0.15 5.27 38.27
CA LYS A 40 1.32 4.76 37.52
C LYS A 40 0.93 3.57 36.61
N LYS A 41 0.08 2.67 37.12
CA LYS A 41 -0.41 1.51 36.37
C LYS A 41 -1.22 1.93 35.15
N GLU A 42 -2.18 2.85 35.31
CA GLU A 42 -3.01 3.37 34.21
C GLU A 42 -2.14 4.09 33.17
N ALA A 43 -1.19 4.94 33.60
CA ALA A 43 -0.29 5.64 32.68
C ALA A 43 0.59 4.66 31.88
N ALA A 44 1.06 3.58 32.52
CA ALA A 44 1.85 2.55 31.87
C ALA A 44 1.04 1.85 30.77
N GLN A 45 -0.19 1.43 31.05
CA GLN A 45 -1.08 0.78 30.09
C GLN A 45 -1.39 1.71 28.90
N TYR A 46 -1.68 2.97 29.16
CA TYR A 46 -1.93 3.95 28.11
C TYR A 46 -0.73 4.09 27.13
N GLN A 47 0.50 4.09 27.64
CA GLN A 47 1.71 4.19 26.80
C GLN A 47 1.88 2.94 25.91
N VAL A 48 1.60 1.77 26.42
CA VAL A 48 1.60 0.52 25.67
C VAL A 48 0.61 0.59 24.50
N ASP A 49 -0.65 0.97 24.79
CA ASP A 49 -1.72 1.06 23.81
C ASP A 49 -1.41 2.08 22.72
N MET A 50 -0.88 3.25 23.06
CA MET A 50 -0.49 4.29 22.10
C MET A 50 0.61 3.82 21.14
N THR A 51 1.58 3.07 21.64
CA THR A 51 2.68 2.56 20.82
C THR A 51 2.21 1.46 19.88
N GLN A 52 1.31 0.59 20.35
CA GLN A 52 0.69 -0.44 19.53
C GLN A 52 -0.10 0.14 18.36
N ASN A 53 -0.93 1.15 18.61
CA ASN A 53 -1.67 1.86 17.55
C ASN A 53 -0.72 2.46 16.49
N THR A 54 0.46 2.94 16.90
CA THR A 54 1.48 3.44 15.97
C THR A 54 2.03 2.33 15.07
N ILE A 55 2.30 1.15 15.62
CA ILE A 55 2.76 -0.02 14.86
C ILE A 55 1.71 -0.45 13.83
N GLU A 56 0.44 -0.54 14.23
CA GLU A 56 -0.67 -0.90 13.35
C GLU A 56 -0.84 0.10 12.19
N GLY A 57 -0.70 1.40 12.48
CA GLY A 57 -0.69 2.45 11.46
C GLY A 57 0.42 2.26 10.43
N ILE A 58 1.66 2.02 10.87
CA ILE A 58 2.80 1.78 9.97
C ILE A 58 2.60 0.49 9.14
N GLN A 59 2.09 -0.58 9.74
CA GLN A 59 1.78 -1.83 9.02
C GLN A 59 0.74 -1.62 7.92
N THR A 60 -0.25 -0.78 8.17
CA THR A 60 -1.25 -0.40 7.18
C THR A 60 -0.62 0.34 6.00
N GLU A 61 0.31 1.27 6.27
CA GLU A 61 1.04 2.00 5.21
C GLU A 61 1.95 1.06 4.40
N ILE A 62 2.63 0.12 5.04
CA ILE A 62 3.42 -0.92 4.36
C ILE A 62 2.54 -1.77 3.44
N SER A 63 1.34 -2.14 3.89
CA SER A 63 0.39 -2.91 3.09
C SER A 63 -0.08 -2.14 1.85
N LYS A 64 -0.33 -0.83 1.98
CA LYS A 64 -0.65 0.04 0.85
C LYS A 64 0.51 0.16 -0.14
N ALA A 65 1.73 0.32 0.37
CA ALA A 65 2.93 0.37 -0.48
C ALA A 65 3.14 -0.94 -1.26
N ASN A 66 2.88 -2.11 -0.65
CA ASN A 66 2.93 -3.39 -1.33
C ASN A 66 1.89 -3.48 -2.46
N ALA A 67 0.64 -3.11 -2.20
CA ALA A 67 -0.42 -3.11 -3.20
C ALA A 67 -0.09 -2.17 -4.38
N GLU A 68 0.53 -1.03 -4.11
CA GLU A 68 0.97 -0.11 -5.17
C GLU A 68 2.13 -0.67 -5.99
N ILE A 69 3.10 -1.36 -5.37
CA ILE A 69 4.16 -2.07 -6.07
C ILE A 69 3.58 -3.14 -6.99
N ASP A 70 2.61 -3.92 -6.52
CA ASP A 70 1.96 -4.96 -7.33
C ASP A 70 1.19 -4.37 -8.52
N ARG A 71 0.51 -3.22 -8.32
CA ARG A 71 -0.16 -2.49 -9.40
C ARG A 71 0.83 -2.01 -10.46
N ILE A 72 1.95 -1.41 -10.03
CA ILE A 72 2.99 -0.93 -10.95
C ILE A 72 3.65 -2.11 -11.69
N ASN A 73 3.90 -3.24 -11.03
CA ASN A 73 4.41 -4.46 -11.69
C ASN A 73 3.46 -4.93 -12.81
N GLY A 74 2.15 -4.90 -12.56
CA GLY A 74 1.15 -5.21 -13.57
C GLY A 74 1.20 -4.25 -14.76
N GLN A 75 1.40 -2.95 -14.53
CA GLN A 75 1.56 -1.96 -15.59
C GLN A 75 2.83 -2.21 -16.41
N ILE A 76 3.97 -2.47 -15.76
CA ILE A 76 5.23 -2.79 -16.44
C ILE A 76 5.06 -4.03 -17.33
N SER A 77 4.44 -5.09 -16.82
CA SER A 77 4.19 -6.31 -17.60
C SER A 77 3.29 -6.05 -18.84
N THR A 78 2.30 -5.18 -18.70
CA THR A 78 1.43 -4.78 -19.82
C THR A 78 2.22 -3.99 -20.87
N LEU A 79 3.05 -3.04 -20.43
CA LEU A 79 3.91 -2.25 -21.32
C LEU A 79 4.95 -3.12 -22.03
N ASP A 80 5.54 -4.11 -21.36
CA ASP A 80 6.42 -5.10 -21.97
C ASP A 80 5.72 -5.87 -23.10
N GLY A 81 4.49 -6.32 -22.86
CA GLY A 81 3.67 -6.96 -23.89
C GLY A 81 3.43 -6.04 -25.08
N GLN A 82 3.03 -4.81 -24.85
CA GLN A 82 2.81 -3.80 -25.90
C GLN A 82 4.06 -3.52 -26.72
N ILE A 83 5.22 -3.36 -26.08
CA ILE A 83 6.52 -3.13 -26.76
C ILE A 83 6.86 -4.33 -27.65
N ASN A 84 6.66 -5.54 -27.16
CA ASN A 84 6.94 -6.76 -27.93
C ASN A 84 6.03 -6.85 -29.18
N ASP A 85 4.72 -6.62 -29.00
CA ASP A 85 3.74 -6.67 -30.08
C ASP A 85 4.02 -5.57 -31.13
N LEU A 86 4.30 -4.35 -30.71
CA LEU A 86 4.65 -3.24 -31.59
C LEU A 86 5.96 -3.50 -32.31
N THR A 87 6.96 -4.08 -31.66
CA THR A 87 8.24 -4.43 -32.28
C THR A 87 8.07 -5.51 -33.33
N ALA A 88 7.29 -6.56 -33.06
CA ALA A 88 6.99 -7.60 -34.03
C ALA A 88 6.20 -7.05 -35.23
N ASN A 89 5.24 -6.13 -34.98
CA ASN A 89 4.53 -5.44 -36.07
C ASN A 89 5.46 -4.58 -36.92
N LEU A 90 6.41 -3.88 -36.27
CA LEU A 90 7.40 -3.04 -36.96
C LEU A 90 8.28 -3.90 -37.89
N GLU A 91 8.80 -5.02 -37.40
CA GLU A 91 9.60 -5.96 -38.20
C GLU A 91 8.81 -6.51 -39.40
N ARG A 92 7.57 -6.94 -39.17
CA ARG A 92 6.71 -7.44 -40.24
C ARG A 92 6.43 -6.37 -41.29
N THR A 93 6.01 -5.16 -40.87
CA THR A 93 5.69 -4.06 -41.79
C THR A 93 6.93 -3.60 -42.55
N THR A 94 8.11 -3.65 -41.94
CA THR A 94 9.39 -3.34 -42.61
C THR A 94 9.69 -4.35 -43.72
N ALA A 95 9.53 -5.66 -43.47
CA ALA A 95 9.70 -6.69 -44.50
C ALA A 95 8.67 -6.56 -45.64
N GLU A 96 7.42 -6.22 -45.30
CA GLU A 96 6.38 -5.95 -46.29
C GLU A 96 6.70 -4.68 -47.14
N LEU A 97 7.26 -3.66 -46.50
CA LEU A 97 7.73 -2.45 -47.23
C LEU A 97 8.83 -2.78 -48.24
N GLU A 98 9.86 -3.53 -47.80
CA GLU A 98 10.95 -3.96 -48.70
C GLU A 98 10.41 -4.73 -49.92
N ALA A 99 9.47 -5.65 -49.70
CA ALA A 99 8.81 -6.40 -50.78
C ALA A 99 7.98 -5.50 -51.72
N ALA A 100 7.29 -4.49 -51.18
CA ALA A 100 6.52 -3.54 -51.95
C ALA A 100 7.43 -2.58 -52.73
N GLU A 101 8.54 -2.14 -52.17
CA GLU A 101 9.54 -1.31 -52.88
C GLU A 101 10.24 -2.10 -54.00
N GLU A 102 10.56 -3.37 -53.82
CA GLU A 102 11.11 -4.23 -54.89
C GLU A 102 10.11 -4.39 -56.02
N LYS A 103 8.81 -4.63 -55.70
CA LYS A 103 7.72 -4.71 -56.66
C LYS A 103 7.56 -3.38 -57.42
N GLN A 104 7.56 -2.26 -56.72
CA GLN A 104 7.50 -0.93 -57.31
C GLN A 104 8.63 -0.71 -58.32
N ALA A 105 9.88 -1.02 -57.94
CA ALA A 105 11.05 -0.88 -58.82
C ALA A 105 10.92 -1.70 -60.10
N LYS A 106 10.43 -2.94 -60.00
CA LYS A 106 10.16 -3.78 -61.16
C LYS A 106 9.08 -3.17 -62.07
N GLN A 107 7.98 -2.71 -61.52
CA GLN A 107 6.89 -2.08 -62.30
C GLN A 107 7.35 -0.74 -62.93
N GLU A 108 8.19 0.04 -62.26
CA GLU A 108 8.74 1.25 -62.84
C GLU A 108 9.66 0.97 -64.05
N GLU A 109 10.50 -0.08 -64.00
CA GLU A 109 11.37 -0.46 -65.09
C GLU A 109 10.51 -1.01 -66.25
N GLU A 110 9.48 -1.84 -65.99
CA GLU A 110 8.56 -2.30 -67.01
C GLU A 110 7.82 -1.14 -67.70
N LEU A 111 7.33 -0.17 -66.94
CA LEU A 111 6.64 1.00 -67.47
C LEU A 111 7.61 1.87 -68.31
N LYS A 112 8.85 2.04 -67.83
CA LYS A 112 9.90 2.81 -68.54
C LYS A 112 10.24 2.17 -69.92
N GLU A 113 10.37 0.86 -69.96
CA GLU A 113 10.61 0.17 -71.24
C GLU A 113 9.41 0.30 -72.19
N ARG A 114 8.15 0.19 -71.69
CA ARG A 114 6.96 0.43 -72.47
C ARG A 114 6.92 1.86 -73.03
N VAL A 115 7.16 2.87 -72.20
CA VAL A 115 7.21 4.28 -72.61
C VAL A 115 8.34 4.51 -73.62
N ARG A 116 9.50 3.85 -73.50
CA ARG A 116 10.60 3.90 -74.47
C ARG A 116 10.15 3.38 -75.84
N VAL A 117 9.46 2.21 -75.86
CA VAL A 117 8.94 1.64 -77.11
C VAL A 117 7.87 2.57 -77.72
N MET A 118 6.97 3.10 -76.93
CA MET A 118 5.96 4.07 -77.40
C MET A 118 6.58 5.33 -77.97
N TYR A 119 7.66 5.83 -77.34
CA TYR A 119 8.39 7.01 -77.86
C TYR A 119 9.15 6.75 -79.15
N MET A 120 9.82 5.60 -79.27
CA MET A 120 10.60 5.24 -80.47
C MET A 120 9.73 4.96 -81.70
N TYR A 121 8.61 4.28 -81.50
CA TYR A 121 7.74 3.85 -82.60
C TYR A 121 6.48 4.72 -82.75
N GLY A 122 6.14 5.51 -81.79
CA GLY A 122 5.04 6.50 -81.78
C GLY A 122 3.69 5.92 -82.21
N ASN A 123 2.73 6.82 -82.49
CA ASN A 123 1.43 6.45 -83.07
C ASN A 123 1.60 5.88 -84.45
N GLU A 124 2.67 6.23 -85.16
CA GLU A 124 2.95 5.73 -86.49
C GLU A 124 3.22 4.21 -86.51
N GLY A 125 3.92 3.70 -85.50
CA GLY A 125 4.18 2.27 -85.31
C GLY A 125 2.93 1.45 -85.16
N TYR A 126 1.96 1.93 -84.39
CA TYR A 126 0.68 1.26 -84.23
C TYR A 126 -0.15 1.28 -85.51
N MET A 127 -0.16 2.41 -86.24
CA MET A 127 -0.85 2.54 -87.51
C MET A 127 -0.18 1.69 -88.58
N GLN A 128 1.15 1.61 -88.59
CA GLN A 128 1.90 0.78 -89.52
C GLN A 128 1.58 -0.72 -89.36
N VAL A 129 1.46 -1.20 -88.08
CA VAL A 129 1.04 -2.58 -87.83
C VAL A 129 -0.36 -2.84 -88.32
N LEU A 130 -1.35 -1.96 -88.15
CA LEU A 130 -2.68 -2.08 -88.62
C LEU A 130 -2.76 -2.11 -90.19
N PHE A 131 -2.05 -1.18 -90.82
CA PHE A 131 -2.01 -1.08 -92.27
C PHE A 131 -1.14 -2.15 -92.96
N SER A 132 -0.36 -2.92 -92.24
CA SER A 132 0.36 -4.09 -92.67
C SER A 132 -0.54 -5.33 -92.80
N ALA A 133 -1.85 -5.22 -92.54
CA ALA A 133 -2.76 -6.31 -92.60
C ALA A 133 -2.94 -6.85 -94.03
N THR A 134 -2.91 -8.16 -94.20
CA THR A 134 -2.99 -8.84 -95.46
C THR A 134 -4.45 -8.99 -96.00
N ASP A 135 -5.39 -9.03 -95.07
CA ASP A 135 -6.82 -9.09 -95.31
C ASP A 135 -7.62 -8.50 -94.14
N PHE A 136 -8.95 -8.48 -94.24
CA PHE A 136 -9.84 -7.92 -93.23
C PHE A 136 -9.83 -8.71 -91.91
N ALA A 137 -9.65 -10.03 -91.95
CA ALA A 137 -9.57 -10.85 -90.76
C ALA A 137 -8.27 -10.57 -89.98
N ASP A 138 -7.14 -10.43 -90.67
CA ASP A 138 -5.85 -10.03 -90.10
C ASP A 138 -5.90 -8.61 -89.54
N PHE A 139 -6.60 -7.68 -90.19
CA PHE A 139 -6.81 -6.33 -89.64
C PHE A 139 -7.55 -6.35 -88.32
N ILE A 140 -8.63 -7.13 -88.19
CA ILE A 140 -9.39 -7.26 -86.97
C ILE A 140 -8.53 -7.90 -85.88
N ALA A 141 -7.74 -8.95 -86.17
CA ALA A 141 -6.85 -9.60 -85.25
C ALA A 141 -5.77 -8.63 -84.70
N LYS A 142 -5.17 -7.82 -85.60
CA LYS A 142 -4.20 -6.79 -85.22
C LYS A 142 -4.79 -5.65 -84.39
N ALA A 143 -6.04 -5.26 -84.67
CA ALA A 143 -6.80 -4.28 -83.91
C ALA A 143 -7.06 -4.77 -82.46
N ASP A 144 -7.53 -6.05 -82.33
CA ASP A 144 -7.71 -6.65 -81.01
C ASP A 144 -6.40 -6.81 -80.22
N MET A 145 -5.30 -7.18 -80.90
CA MET A 145 -3.96 -7.22 -80.29
C MET A 145 -3.55 -5.84 -79.79
N MET A 146 -3.76 -4.78 -80.55
CA MET A 146 -3.45 -3.41 -80.13
C MET A 146 -4.29 -2.97 -78.94
N LYS A 147 -5.58 -3.25 -78.96
CA LYS A 147 -6.48 -2.99 -77.82
C LYS A 147 -5.97 -3.68 -76.57
N SER A 148 -5.51 -4.92 -76.65
CA SER A 148 -4.91 -5.67 -75.56
C SER A 148 -3.63 -5.06 -75.05
N ILE A 149 -2.75 -4.55 -75.95
CA ILE A 149 -1.53 -3.84 -75.59
C ILE A 149 -1.86 -2.54 -74.80
N VAL A 150 -2.76 -1.70 -75.36
CA VAL A 150 -3.18 -0.46 -74.69
C VAL A 150 -3.80 -0.72 -73.33
N GLN A 151 -4.60 -1.78 -73.22
CA GLN A 151 -5.18 -2.17 -71.92
C GLN A 151 -4.09 -2.61 -70.92
N ALA A 152 -3.11 -3.43 -71.39
CA ALA A 152 -2.00 -3.87 -70.55
C ALA A 152 -1.10 -2.70 -70.08
N ASP A 153 -0.90 -1.69 -70.96
CA ASP A 153 -0.18 -0.47 -70.56
C ASP A 153 -0.91 0.34 -69.50
N LYS A 154 -2.22 0.47 -69.63
CA LYS A 154 -3.08 1.11 -68.66
C LYS A 154 -3.06 0.36 -67.32
N ASP A 155 -3.18 -0.98 -67.37
CA ASP A 155 -3.16 -1.83 -66.20
C ASP A 155 -1.81 -1.77 -65.47
N CYS A 156 -0.68 -1.72 -66.22
CA CYS A 156 0.65 -1.53 -65.68
C CYS A 156 0.80 -0.19 -64.97
N ALA A 157 0.34 0.91 -65.58
CA ALA A 157 0.38 2.23 -64.93
C ALA A 157 -0.47 2.28 -63.65
N THR A 158 -1.67 1.72 -63.71
CA THR A 158 -2.59 1.64 -62.56
C THR A 158 -2.01 0.79 -61.42
N ALA A 159 -1.38 -0.34 -61.76
CA ALA A 159 -0.71 -1.22 -60.80
C ALA A 159 0.46 -0.52 -60.10
N LEU A 160 1.26 0.25 -60.87
CA LEU A 160 2.35 1.04 -60.30
C LEU A 160 1.82 2.13 -59.34
N GLU A 161 0.77 2.86 -59.73
CA GLU A 161 0.16 3.88 -58.88
C GLU A 161 -0.34 3.26 -57.58
N LYS A 162 -1.01 2.11 -57.63
CA LYS A 162 -1.46 1.37 -56.45
C LYS A 162 -0.27 0.93 -55.56
N THR A 163 0.80 0.41 -56.15
CA THR A 163 1.96 -0.03 -55.41
C THR A 163 2.70 1.16 -54.74
N ARG A 164 2.74 2.31 -55.39
CA ARG A 164 3.29 3.56 -54.79
C ARG A 164 2.47 4.00 -53.59
N ALA A 165 1.15 3.97 -53.69
CA ALA A 165 0.30 4.28 -52.54
C ALA A 165 0.50 3.28 -51.38
N GLU A 166 0.64 1.99 -51.69
CA GLU A 166 0.95 0.94 -50.68
C GLU A 166 2.29 1.17 -50.01
N VAL A 167 3.33 1.56 -50.75
CA VAL A 167 4.67 1.90 -50.17
C VAL A 167 4.56 3.09 -49.23
N GLU A 168 3.85 4.14 -49.63
CA GLU A 168 3.68 5.34 -48.77
C GLU A 168 2.92 5.03 -47.48
N GLU A 169 1.80 4.28 -47.58
CA GLU A 169 1.03 3.82 -46.42
C GLU A 169 1.89 3.00 -45.44
N LYS A 170 2.73 2.08 -45.96
CA LYS A 170 3.63 1.30 -45.12
C LYS A 170 4.69 2.15 -44.43
N LYS A 171 5.23 3.15 -45.13
CA LYS A 171 6.20 4.13 -44.52
C LYS A 171 5.55 4.89 -43.37
N GLU A 172 4.34 5.41 -43.57
CA GLU A 172 3.60 6.11 -42.52
C GLU A 172 3.29 5.19 -41.34
N THR A 173 2.90 3.95 -41.61
CA THR A 173 2.65 2.94 -40.58
C THR A 173 3.91 2.64 -39.75
N ILE A 174 5.08 2.52 -40.42
CA ILE A 174 6.37 2.30 -39.73
C ILE A 174 6.71 3.47 -38.83
N GLU A 175 6.58 4.70 -39.32
CA GLU A 175 6.87 5.89 -38.49
C GLU A 175 5.92 5.98 -37.28
N THR A 176 4.65 5.68 -37.47
CA THR A 176 3.67 5.62 -36.38
C THR A 176 4.03 4.56 -35.35
N ASN A 177 4.35 3.34 -35.81
CA ASN A 177 4.73 2.23 -34.93
C ASN A 177 6.03 2.54 -34.16
N LYS A 178 7.03 3.16 -34.79
CA LYS A 178 8.25 3.62 -34.11
C LYS A 178 7.95 4.61 -33.00
N ALA A 179 7.12 5.62 -33.28
CA ALA A 179 6.71 6.60 -32.28
C ALA A 179 5.98 5.95 -31.10
N GLN A 180 5.12 4.95 -31.37
CA GLN A 180 4.42 4.21 -30.33
C GLN A 180 5.37 3.35 -29.48
N VAL A 181 6.37 2.71 -30.09
CA VAL A 181 7.42 1.96 -29.36
C VAL A 181 8.22 2.89 -28.44
N GLU A 182 8.63 4.05 -28.94
CA GLU A 182 9.35 5.04 -28.13
C GLU A 182 8.49 5.54 -26.96
N GLN A 183 7.22 5.83 -27.20
CA GLN A 183 6.31 6.25 -26.14
C GLN A 183 6.11 5.15 -25.09
N ALA A 184 5.88 3.92 -25.51
CA ALA A 184 5.71 2.79 -24.59
C ALA A 184 6.98 2.53 -23.74
N LYS A 185 8.17 2.70 -24.32
CA LYS A 185 9.44 2.62 -23.58
C LYS A 185 9.59 3.76 -22.57
N ALA A 186 9.21 4.98 -22.92
CA ALA A 186 9.25 6.12 -22.00
C ALA A 186 8.26 5.91 -20.84
N ASP A 187 7.07 5.40 -21.12
CA ASP A 187 6.07 5.07 -20.11
C ASP A 187 6.55 3.94 -19.17
N GLN A 188 7.23 2.93 -19.73
CA GLN A 188 7.86 1.86 -18.96
C GLN A 188 8.96 2.38 -18.04
N GLU A 189 9.84 3.25 -18.53
CA GLU A 189 10.89 3.87 -17.72
C GLU A 189 10.28 4.68 -16.56
N THR A 190 9.22 5.43 -16.83
CA THR A 190 8.47 6.19 -15.81
C THR A 190 7.86 5.25 -14.76
N ALA A 191 7.29 4.12 -15.19
CA ALA A 191 6.76 3.11 -14.28
C ALA A 191 7.85 2.47 -13.41
N LEU A 192 9.03 2.17 -13.99
CA LEU A 192 10.19 1.66 -13.26
C LEU A 192 10.71 2.65 -12.21
N GLN A 193 10.81 3.93 -12.55
CA GLN A 193 11.20 4.98 -11.61
C GLN A 193 10.18 5.11 -10.46
N SER A 194 8.88 5.06 -10.79
CA SER A 194 7.83 5.05 -9.79
C SER A 194 7.91 3.84 -8.86
N GLN A 195 8.15 2.64 -9.42
CA GLN A 195 8.36 1.42 -8.64
C GLN A 195 9.54 1.57 -7.66
N GLN A 196 10.68 2.10 -8.14
CA GLN A 196 11.85 2.32 -7.29
C GLN A 196 11.56 3.29 -6.16
N SER A 197 10.82 4.38 -6.44
CA SER A 197 10.40 5.34 -5.44
C SER A 197 9.50 4.71 -4.36
N VAL A 198 8.50 3.93 -4.76
CA VAL A 198 7.60 3.25 -3.82
C VAL A 198 8.35 2.18 -3.01
N LYS A 199 9.29 1.44 -3.64
CA LYS A 199 10.16 0.50 -2.91
C LYS A 199 11.01 1.20 -1.86
N ALA A 200 11.61 2.35 -2.19
CA ALA A 200 12.40 3.14 -1.24
C ALA A 200 11.53 3.64 -0.06
N GLN A 201 10.31 4.11 -0.34
CA GLN A 201 9.34 4.49 0.70
C GLN A 201 8.97 3.31 1.60
N LYS A 202 8.73 2.14 1.01
CA LYS A 202 8.47 0.91 1.77
C LYS A 202 9.65 0.54 2.67
N ASP A 203 10.88 0.61 2.16
CA ASP A 203 12.08 0.29 2.94
C ASP A 203 12.26 1.27 4.11
N GLU A 204 11.97 2.56 3.91
CA GLU A 204 11.93 3.56 4.99
C GLU A 204 10.84 3.23 6.03
N LEU A 205 9.65 2.84 5.59
CA LEU A 205 8.56 2.42 6.48
C LEU A 205 8.93 1.15 7.26
N LEU A 206 9.59 0.18 6.64
CA LEU A 206 10.08 -1.04 7.31
C LEU A 206 11.11 -0.71 8.37
N ALA A 207 12.09 0.15 8.05
CA ALA A 207 13.09 0.60 9.01
C ALA A 207 12.45 1.36 10.19
N LYS A 208 11.48 2.24 9.89
CA LYS A 208 10.70 2.96 10.91
C LYS A 208 9.89 1.98 11.78
N ASN A 209 9.24 0.99 11.18
CA ASN A 209 8.50 -0.03 11.91
C ASN A 209 9.41 -0.83 12.84
N GLN A 210 10.57 -1.29 12.36
CA GLN A 210 11.56 -2.00 13.19
C GLN A 210 12.03 -1.16 14.37
N HIS A 211 12.32 0.12 14.13
CA HIS A 211 12.71 1.04 15.20
C HIS A 211 11.60 1.24 16.24
N VAL A 212 10.35 1.44 15.77
CA VAL A 212 9.20 1.59 16.68
C VAL A 212 8.92 0.30 17.44
N VAL A 213 9.04 -0.87 16.81
CA VAL A 213 8.89 -2.19 17.48
C VAL A 213 9.95 -2.37 18.57
N GLN A 214 11.21 -2.00 18.31
CA GLN A 214 12.26 -2.05 19.32
C GLN A 214 11.98 -1.10 20.50
N GLN A 215 11.53 0.13 20.20
CA GLN A 215 11.12 1.08 21.24
C GLN A 215 9.91 0.57 22.03
N TYR A 216 8.92 -0.01 21.35
CA TYR A 216 7.76 -0.64 21.98
C TYR A 216 8.18 -1.75 22.93
N GLN A 217 9.08 -2.66 22.50
CA GLN A 217 9.55 -3.75 23.35
C GLN A 217 10.29 -3.24 24.59
N ALA A 218 11.12 -2.22 24.42
CA ALA A 218 11.82 -1.59 25.54
C ALA A 218 10.83 -0.89 26.50
N GLU A 219 9.81 -0.22 25.93
CA GLU A 219 8.78 0.45 26.74
C GLU A 219 7.88 -0.55 27.45
N VAL A 220 7.43 -1.63 26.80
CA VAL A 220 6.68 -2.72 27.44
C VAL A 220 7.46 -3.29 28.62
N ASN A 221 8.74 -3.62 28.43
CA ASN A 221 9.58 -4.17 29.52
C ASN A 221 9.69 -3.20 30.69
N LYS A 222 9.85 -1.91 30.40
CA LYS A 222 9.91 -0.86 31.43
C LYS A 222 8.57 -0.71 32.15
N GLN A 223 7.48 -0.71 31.44
CA GLN A 223 6.16 -0.58 32.04
C GLN A 223 5.78 -1.82 32.85
N ASP A 224 6.14 -3.03 32.37
CA ASP A 224 5.98 -4.28 33.11
C ASP A 224 6.73 -4.24 34.48
N GLU A 225 7.93 -3.66 34.49
CA GLU A 225 8.68 -3.49 35.74
C GLU A 225 7.99 -2.51 36.67
N ILE A 226 7.48 -1.39 36.16
CA ILE A 226 6.71 -0.40 36.95
C ILE A 226 5.42 -1.06 37.49
N LEU A 227 4.73 -1.86 36.69
CA LEU A 227 3.52 -2.59 37.10
C LEU A 227 3.83 -3.57 38.25
N LYS A 228 4.93 -4.34 38.13
CA LYS A 228 5.36 -5.28 39.19
C LYS A 228 5.69 -4.54 40.47
N GLN A 229 6.39 -3.39 40.36
CA GLN A 229 6.71 -2.59 41.53
C GLN A 229 5.45 -2.00 42.18
N ALA A 230 4.52 -1.47 41.38
CA ALA A 230 3.24 -0.95 41.86
C ALA A 230 2.39 -2.05 42.52
N ASP A 231 2.30 -3.24 41.90
CA ASP A 231 1.57 -4.37 42.47
C ASP A 231 2.22 -4.85 43.80
N ALA A 232 3.56 -4.85 43.90
CA ALA A 232 4.26 -5.17 45.13
C ALA A 232 4.05 -4.10 46.24
N GLU A 233 4.07 -2.81 45.87
CA GLU A 233 3.75 -1.70 46.79
C GLU A 233 2.31 -1.83 47.32
N LEU A 234 1.36 -2.10 46.43
CA LEU A 234 -0.06 -2.32 46.81
C LEU A 234 -0.25 -3.53 47.72
N ALA A 235 0.48 -4.62 47.50
CA ALA A 235 0.42 -5.80 48.38
C ALA A 235 0.99 -5.50 49.77
N VAL A 236 2.10 -4.74 49.88
CA VAL A 236 2.63 -4.31 51.17
C VAL A 236 1.66 -3.38 51.87
N ILE A 237 1.05 -2.43 51.18
CA ILE A 237 0.05 -1.53 51.77
C ILE A 237 -1.16 -2.32 52.29
N ALA A 238 -1.66 -3.29 51.52
CA ALA A 238 -2.78 -4.13 51.94
C ALA A 238 -2.45 -4.96 53.18
N GLN A 239 -1.23 -5.46 53.31
CA GLN A 239 -0.74 -6.18 54.48
C GLN A 239 -0.69 -5.25 55.71
N GLN A 240 -0.15 -4.05 55.55
CA GLN A 240 -0.06 -3.05 56.63
C GLN A 240 -1.46 -2.60 57.10
N GLU A 241 -2.41 -2.39 56.17
CA GLU A 241 -3.78 -2.09 56.50
C GLU A 241 -4.44 -3.24 57.32
N ALA A 242 -4.20 -4.49 56.92
CA ALA A 242 -4.72 -5.67 57.64
C ALA A 242 -4.12 -5.80 59.06
N GLU A 243 -2.79 -5.57 59.20
CA GLU A 243 -2.11 -5.59 60.48
C GLU A 243 -2.60 -4.45 61.41
N ALA A 244 -2.75 -3.24 60.88
CA ALA A 244 -3.30 -2.12 61.61
C ALA A 244 -4.75 -2.36 62.10
N LEU A 245 -5.57 -2.93 61.25
CA LEU A 245 -6.97 -3.29 61.64
C LEU A 245 -7.01 -4.39 62.69
N ALA A 246 -6.11 -5.38 62.59
CA ALA A 246 -5.99 -6.44 63.58
C ALA A 246 -5.55 -5.89 64.95
N ALA A 247 -4.59 -4.96 64.95
CA ALA A 247 -4.12 -4.29 66.17
C ALA A 247 -5.21 -3.45 66.85
N GLN A 248 -6.01 -2.72 66.04
CA GLN A 248 -7.15 -1.97 66.54
C GLN A 248 -8.21 -2.90 67.22
N ARG A 249 -8.56 -4.00 66.59
CA ARG A 249 -9.48 -4.99 67.15
C ARG A 249 -8.95 -5.58 68.45
N ALA A 250 -7.69 -5.92 68.51
CA ALA A 250 -7.09 -6.44 69.76
C ALA A 250 -7.08 -5.40 70.90
N GLN A 251 -6.93 -4.10 70.55
CA GLN A 251 -7.05 -3.04 71.53
C GLN A 251 -8.50 -2.86 72.05
N GLU A 252 -9.47 -2.87 71.13
CA GLU A 252 -10.90 -2.79 71.47
C GLU A 252 -11.34 -3.99 72.32
N GLU A 253 -10.87 -5.21 72.01
CA GLU A 253 -11.10 -6.40 72.84
C GLU A 253 -10.46 -6.28 74.23
N ALA A 254 -9.22 -5.80 74.33
CA ALA A 254 -8.54 -5.60 75.61
C ALA A 254 -9.19 -4.52 76.48
N GLU A 255 -9.67 -3.42 75.88
CA GLU A 255 -10.43 -2.37 76.59
C GLU A 255 -11.80 -2.89 77.02
N GLY A 256 -12.47 -3.70 76.21
CA GLY A 256 -13.72 -4.36 76.55
C GLY A 256 -13.60 -5.34 77.73
N GLU A 257 -12.49 -6.12 77.76
CA GLU A 257 -12.21 -7.04 78.91
C GLU A 257 -11.86 -6.28 80.20
N GLN A 258 -11.13 -5.16 80.11
CA GLN A 258 -10.84 -4.31 81.25
C GLN A 258 -12.07 -3.60 81.79
N ALA A 259 -12.98 -3.17 80.92
CA ALA A 259 -14.28 -2.60 81.31
C ALA A 259 -15.18 -3.64 82.00
N ALA A 260 -15.14 -4.89 81.51
CA ALA A 260 -15.91 -6.00 82.15
C ALA A 260 -15.36 -6.42 83.50
N GLN A 261 -14.03 -6.37 83.71
CA GLN A 261 -13.40 -6.66 84.99
C GLN A 261 -13.60 -5.55 86.02
N ASN A 262 -13.64 -4.28 85.64
CA ASN A 262 -13.92 -3.16 86.52
C ASN A 262 -15.43 -3.03 86.90
N GLY A 263 -16.32 -3.65 86.11
CA GLY A 263 -17.74 -3.65 86.38
C GLY A 263 -18.26 -4.72 87.42
N SER A 264 -17.36 -5.68 87.80
CA SER A 264 -17.72 -6.80 88.71
C SER A 264 -17.41 -6.59 90.20
N GLY A 265 -17.07 -5.38 90.65
CA GLY A 265 -16.75 -5.07 92.06
C GLY A 265 -17.65 -4.00 92.67
N GLY A 266 -18.88 -4.35 93.10
CA GLY A 266 -19.60 -3.37 93.80
C GLY A 266 -21.10 -3.70 94.11
N SER A 267 -21.28 -4.32 95.24
CA SER A 267 -22.39 -4.17 96.19
C SER A 267 -23.61 -5.05 96.05
N ARG A 268 -23.59 -5.99 96.96
CA ARG A 268 -24.84 -6.52 97.62
C ARG A 268 -25.42 -5.44 98.51
N SER A 269 -26.75 -5.21 98.45
CA SER A 269 -27.62 -5.09 99.60
C SER A 269 -29.10 -4.91 99.15
N ASP A 270 -29.87 -5.89 99.50
CA ASP A 270 -31.16 -5.85 100.23
C ASP A 270 -32.36 -5.14 99.63
N ALA A 271 -33.39 -6.01 99.61
CA ALA A 271 -34.75 -5.82 100.09
C ALA A 271 -35.86 -5.33 99.17
N ASP A 272 -36.71 -6.28 98.85
CA ASP A 272 -38.07 -6.35 99.28
C ASP A 272 -39.17 -5.75 98.39
N SER A 273 -40.26 -6.60 98.29
CA SER A 273 -41.61 -6.24 97.93
C SER A 273 -42.04 -6.21 96.46
N GLY A 274 -42.73 -7.30 96.12
CA GLY A 274 -43.61 -7.39 94.95
C GLY A 274 -44.91 -6.58 95.13
N PRO A 275 -46.04 -6.89 94.52
CA PRO A 275 -46.19 -7.39 93.16
C PRO A 275 -47.13 -6.48 92.33
N SER A 276 -47.35 -6.64 91.16
CA SER A 276 -48.66 -6.67 90.49
C SER A 276 -48.72 -6.31 89.02
N ARG A 277 -49.20 -7.27 88.26
CA ARG A 277 -50.26 -7.12 87.25
C ARG A 277 -49.95 -6.16 86.03
N GLY A 278 -49.91 -6.76 84.88
CA GLY A 278 -51.12 -6.72 84.06
C GLY A 278 -50.83 -6.24 82.63
N GLY A 279 -51.19 -7.03 81.66
CA GLY A 279 -51.85 -6.56 80.49
C GLY A 279 -50.93 -6.37 79.28
N ASN A 280 -50.79 -7.36 78.47
CA ASN A 280 -51.64 -7.67 77.30
C ASN A 280 -51.48 -6.67 76.11
N VAL A 281 -51.14 -7.24 74.96
CA VAL A 281 -51.82 -7.19 73.67
C VAL A 281 -51.14 -6.36 72.57
N VAL A 282 -50.63 -7.14 71.56
CA VAL A 282 -50.94 -7.14 70.14
C VAL A 282 -50.49 -5.94 69.24
N GLY A 283 -49.78 -6.27 68.26
CA GLY A 283 -50.23 -6.14 66.87
C GLY A 283 -49.49 -5.21 65.98
N SER A 284 -49.08 -5.84 64.97
CA SER A 284 -48.86 -5.46 63.56
C SER A 284 -47.45 -5.16 63.21
#